data_c011e90c5bc461d7eee27ecf086140a9
#
_entry.id   c011e90c5bc461d7eee27ecf086140a9
#
_cell.length_a   1.000
_cell.length_b   1.000
_cell.length_c   1.000
_cell.angle_alpha   90.00
_cell.angle_beta   90.00
_cell.angle_gamma   90.00
#
_symmetry.space_group_name_H-M   'P 1'
#
loop_
_entity.id
_entity.type
_entity.pdbx_description
1 polymer ?
#
loop_
_entity_poly.entity_id
_entity_poly.type
_entity_poly.pdbx_seq_one_letter_code
_entity_poly.pdbx_strand_id
1 'polypeptide(L)'
;MRLVTAAPVVVVMAAGQGTRMRSRTPKVLHEICGRPMVGWPVAAALEAGAARVVVVGGPDRNLAGHLPDDIVLAVQPVADGTGGAVLAAAEHLDRDAPVVVLSGDVPLVTAETIRALVAAHAATGAAATMVTTVLEDPTGYGRVVRAEGGSVERVVETKADGDATEVERAIDEVNTGIFCFDGGTLLDALAQVGTDNAQGERYLPDVLPILRAQGDAVHAFVADDPGLVLGVNDRVHLSQVRAIAQARIVERHQRAGVTIVDPASTLIDVDVELGQDTVVEPSTFLRGRTTIGAGCRIGPLTTIVDGTFGDDCRAPHSYVLEGVLEDGASIGPFAYLRPGARLRTGAKAGTFVEIKNSDIGAGTKVPHLSYIGDADVGEGSNLGAGTITANYDGRHKHRTTIGARVKGGVDTAFVAPVTVGDDAWTAAGSVITQDVPAGALAVARSRQRTVEGYAARVQQAVSQES
;
A
#
# COMPACT_ATOMS: atom_id res chain seq x y z
N MET A 1 -17.93 39.71 2.61
CA MET A 1 -17.06 38.60 3.00
C MET A 1 -17.92 37.34 3.06
N ARG A 2 -18.06 36.62 1.94
CA ARG A 2 -18.71 35.30 1.96
C ARG A 2 -17.78 34.34 2.71
N LEU A 3 -18.11 33.98 3.93
CA LEU A 3 -17.51 32.83 4.57
C LEU A 3 -17.92 31.63 3.74
N VAL A 4 -16.98 31.02 3.03
CA VAL A 4 -17.23 29.73 2.37
C VAL A 4 -17.43 28.71 3.49
N THR A 5 -18.69 28.41 3.77
CA THR A 5 -19.10 27.43 4.79
C THR A 5 -19.34 26.04 4.19
N ALA A 6 -19.31 25.91 2.85
CA ALA A 6 -19.51 24.64 2.16
C ALA A 6 -18.18 23.90 1.98
N ALA A 7 -18.19 22.60 2.30
CA ALA A 7 -17.06 21.71 2.01
C ALA A 7 -16.87 21.57 0.48
N PRO A 8 -15.65 21.49 -0.04
CA PRO A 8 -15.38 21.46 -1.46
C PRO A 8 -15.86 20.17 -2.15
N VAL A 9 -16.26 20.28 -3.41
CA VAL A 9 -16.31 19.16 -4.32
C VAL A 9 -14.91 19.01 -4.96
N VAL A 10 -14.35 17.81 -4.96
CA VAL A 10 -13.03 17.56 -5.53
C VAL A 10 -13.14 16.71 -6.79
N VAL A 11 -12.60 17.20 -7.90
CA VAL A 11 -12.50 16.48 -9.17
C VAL A 11 -11.08 15.97 -9.35
N VAL A 12 -10.92 14.65 -9.54
CA VAL A 12 -9.63 14.02 -9.84
C VAL A 12 -9.62 13.54 -11.29
N MET A 13 -8.84 14.19 -12.13
CA MET A 13 -8.73 13.86 -13.56
C MET A 13 -7.85 12.64 -13.77
N ALA A 14 -8.41 11.53 -14.25
CA ALA A 14 -7.75 10.24 -14.44
C ALA A 14 -7.90 9.66 -15.86
N ALA A 15 -8.36 10.46 -16.85
CA ALA A 15 -8.67 9.99 -18.21
C ALA A 15 -7.45 9.90 -19.14
N GLY A 16 -6.29 10.46 -18.77
CA GLY A 16 -5.08 10.51 -19.61
C GLY A 16 -4.55 9.15 -20.05
N GLN A 17 -4.16 8.95 -21.33
CA GLN A 17 -3.82 7.64 -21.92
C GLN A 17 -2.53 7.00 -21.36
N GLY A 18 -1.54 7.79 -20.93
CA GLY A 18 -0.32 7.28 -20.30
C GLY A 18 0.57 6.41 -21.17
N THR A 19 0.63 6.65 -22.47
CA THR A 19 1.37 5.85 -23.47
C THR A 19 2.86 5.68 -23.15
N ARG A 20 3.48 6.71 -22.51
CA ARG A 20 4.89 6.69 -22.09
C ARG A 20 5.20 5.67 -20.99
N MET A 21 4.19 5.17 -20.28
CA MET A 21 4.36 4.10 -19.28
C MET A 21 4.71 2.76 -19.91
N ARG A 22 4.45 2.55 -21.20
CA ARG A 22 4.67 1.29 -21.92
C ARG A 22 4.11 0.09 -21.14
N SER A 23 2.86 0.17 -20.73
CA SER A 23 2.21 -0.78 -19.84
C SER A 23 0.81 -1.13 -20.31
N ARG A 24 0.37 -2.37 -20.03
CA ARG A 24 -1.03 -2.78 -20.17
C ARG A 24 -1.89 -2.23 -19.03
N THR A 25 -1.28 -1.97 -17.88
CA THR A 25 -1.94 -1.35 -16.74
C THR A 25 -2.09 0.15 -17.02
N PRO A 26 -3.30 0.72 -16.87
CA PRO A 26 -3.51 2.16 -16.97
C PRO A 26 -2.54 2.94 -16.08
N LYS A 27 -2.05 4.10 -16.55
CA LYS A 27 -1.05 4.92 -15.83
C LYS A 27 -1.43 5.14 -14.38
N VAL A 28 -2.65 5.56 -14.14
CA VAL A 28 -3.16 5.94 -12.81
C VAL A 28 -3.38 4.77 -11.85
N LEU A 29 -3.31 3.52 -12.34
CA LEU A 29 -3.41 2.29 -11.53
C LEU A 29 -2.05 1.70 -11.16
N HIS A 30 -0.93 2.29 -11.58
CA HIS A 30 0.37 1.88 -11.07
C HIS A 30 0.50 2.26 -9.60
N GLU A 31 0.94 1.30 -8.79
CA GLU A 31 1.03 1.48 -7.34
C GLU A 31 2.24 2.29 -6.91
N ILE A 32 2.02 3.11 -5.90
CA ILE A 32 3.00 3.84 -5.12
C ILE A 32 2.80 3.42 -3.67
N CYS A 33 3.75 2.71 -3.09
CA CYS A 33 3.69 2.20 -1.72
C CYS A 33 2.35 1.53 -1.38
N GLY A 34 1.96 0.53 -2.21
CA GLY A 34 0.76 -0.30 -2.00
C GLY A 34 -0.58 0.32 -2.41
N ARG A 35 -0.61 1.61 -2.80
CA ARG A 35 -1.83 2.29 -3.23
C ARG A 35 -1.76 2.69 -4.70
N PRO A 36 -2.81 2.44 -5.53
CA PRO A 36 -2.88 2.97 -6.88
C PRO A 36 -2.66 4.48 -6.91
N MET A 37 -1.96 4.97 -7.93
CA MET A 37 -1.59 6.38 -8.04
C MET A 37 -2.78 7.33 -7.89
N VAL A 38 -3.90 7.06 -8.54
CA VAL A 38 -5.14 7.84 -8.44
C VAL A 38 -5.72 7.83 -7.03
N GLY A 39 -5.47 6.79 -6.25
CA GLY A 39 -5.92 6.67 -4.86
C GLY A 39 -5.25 7.66 -3.90
N TRP A 40 -4.10 8.23 -4.26
CA TRP A 40 -3.40 9.21 -3.43
C TRP A 40 -4.13 10.56 -3.38
N PRO A 41 -4.42 11.24 -4.51
CA PRO A 41 -5.20 12.48 -4.48
C PRO A 41 -6.63 12.26 -3.99
N VAL A 42 -7.23 11.08 -4.21
CA VAL A 42 -8.55 10.72 -3.63
C VAL A 42 -8.47 10.67 -2.11
N ALA A 43 -7.49 9.99 -1.54
CA ALA A 43 -7.31 9.91 -0.10
C ALA A 43 -7.05 11.30 0.52
N ALA A 44 -6.20 12.12 -0.13
CA ALA A 44 -5.94 13.49 0.30
C ALA A 44 -7.21 14.35 0.27
N ALA A 45 -8.07 14.18 -0.73
CA ALA A 45 -9.35 14.90 -0.83
C ALA A 45 -10.34 14.51 0.28
N LEU A 46 -10.47 13.22 0.55
CA LEU A 46 -11.32 12.70 1.64
C LEU A 46 -10.81 13.20 3.00
N GLU A 47 -9.52 13.10 3.25
CA GLU A 47 -8.90 13.59 4.48
C GLU A 47 -9.00 15.13 4.62
N ALA A 48 -9.02 15.87 3.51
CA ALA A 48 -9.24 17.30 3.52
C ALA A 48 -10.68 17.71 3.88
N GLY A 49 -11.61 16.77 3.92
CA GLY A 49 -13.02 16.98 4.23
C GLY A 49 -13.86 17.36 3.00
N ALA A 50 -13.54 16.83 1.82
CA ALA A 50 -14.35 17.03 0.62
C ALA A 50 -15.79 16.52 0.85
N ALA A 51 -16.79 17.32 0.45
CA ALA A 51 -18.20 16.92 0.48
C ALA A 51 -18.50 15.80 -0.54
N ARG A 52 -17.75 15.79 -1.63
CA ARG A 52 -17.82 14.80 -2.70
C ARG A 52 -16.48 14.74 -3.43
N VAL A 53 -16.08 13.52 -3.80
CA VAL A 53 -14.94 13.29 -4.69
C VAL A 53 -15.44 12.64 -5.97
N VAL A 54 -15.12 13.26 -7.11
CA VAL A 54 -15.47 12.77 -8.45
C VAL A 54 -14.18 12.41 -9.18
N VAL A 55 -14.02 11.14 -9.54
CA VAL A 55 -12.89 10.68 -10.36
C VAL A 55 -13.35 10.57 -11.82
N VAL A 56 -12.65 11.26 -12.70
CA VAL A 56 -12.97 11.27 -14.13
C VAL A 56 -12.06 10.30 -14.87
N GLY A 57 -12.60 9.17 -15.32
CA GLY A 57 -11.90 8.16 -16.10
C GLY A 57 -12.22 8.23 -17.60
N GLY A 58 -11.41 7.55 -18.43
CA GLY A 58 -11.75 7.29 -19.82
C GLY A 58 -12.73 6.11 -19.97
N PRO A 59 -13.41 5.96 -21.13
CA PRO A 59 -14.48 4.97 -21.34
C PRO A 59 -14.01 3.52 -21.20
N ASP A 60 -12.75 3.24 -21.48
CA ASP A 60 -12.19 1.88 -21.46
C ASP A 60 -11.49 1.55 -20.12
N ARG A 61 -11.70 2.34 -19.08
CA ARG A 61 -10.98 2.21 -17.82
C ARG A 61 -11.90 1.87 -16.68
N ASN A 62 -11.82 0.64 -16.22
CA ASN A 62 -12.51 0.24 -14.98
C ASN A 62 -11.68 0.67 -13.76
N LEU A 63 -12.00 1.83 -13.19
CA LEU A 63 -11.39 2.33 -11.96
C LEU A 63 -12.16 1.91 -10.70
N ALA A 64 -13.41 1.45 -10.83
CA ALA A 64 -14.32 1.18 -9.72
C ALA A 64 -13.75 0.20 -8.68
N GLY A 65 -13.06 -0.86 -9.11
CA GLY A 65 -12.48 -1.85 -8.20
C GLY A 65 -11.20 -1.41 -7.48
N HIS A 66 -10.73 -0.18 -7.74
CA HIS A 66 -9.47 0.35 -7.20
C HIS A 66 -9.64 1.62 -6.34
N LEU A 67 -10.89 2.03 -6.11
CA LEU A 67 -11.25 3.22 -5.36
C LEU A 67 -12.27 2.85 -4.28
N PRO A 68 -12.40 3.65 -3.21
CA PRO A 68 -13.48 3.50 -2.23
C PRO A 68 -14.87 3.55 -2.87
N ASP A 69 -15.83 2.85 -2.30
CA ASP A 69 -17.20 2.68 -2.86
C ASP A 69 -18.02 4.00 -2.89
N ASP A 70 -17.67 4.96 -2.06
CA ASP A 70 -18.32 6.28 -1.95
C ASP A 70 -17.82 7.31 -2.96
N ILE A 71 -16.86 6.94 -3.81
CA ILE A 71 -16.33 7.82 -4.87
C ILE A 71 -17.25 7.82 -6.08
N VAL A 72 -17.59 9.02 -6.55
CA VAL A 72 -18.34 9.18 -7.80
C VAL A 72 -17.41 8.99 -9.00
N LEU A 73 -17.77 8.12 -9.93
CA LEU A 73 -17.05 7.92 -11.18
C LEU A 73 -17.78 8.61 -12.33
N ALA A 74 -17.11 9.56 -12.97
CA ALA A 74 -17.54 10.19 -14.22
C ALA A 74 -16.70 9.67 -15.40
N VAL A 75 -17.29 9.61 -16.58
CA VAL A 75 -16.61 9.15 -17.80
C VAL A 75 -16.43 10.29 -18.76
N GLN A 76 -15.18 10.58 -19.13
CA GLN A 76 -14.86 11.46 -20.26
C GLN A 76 -14.97 10.64 -21.55
N PRO A 77 -15.98 10.86 -22.40
CA PRO A 77 -16.24 9.99 -23.53
C PRO A 77 -15.20 10.14 -24.66
N VAL A 78 -14.63 11.34 -24.77
CA VAL A 78 -13.59 11.71 -25.74
C VAL A 78 -12.44 12.34 -24.98
N ALA A 79 -11.20 11.95 -25.28
CA ALA A 79 -10.01 12.56 -24.69
C ALA A 79 -9.75 13.94 -25.33
N ASP A 80 -10.53 14.92 -24.94
CA ASP A 80 -10.52 16.30 -25.44
C ASP A 80 -9.88 17.30 -24.47
N GLY A 81 -8.99 16.84 -23.61
CA GLY A 81 -8.18 17.67 -22.72
C GLY A 81 -8.70 17.77 -21.29
N THR A 82 -8.01 18.57 -20.46
CA THR A 82 -8.29 18.70 -19.03
C THR A 82 -9.59 19.46 -18.75
N GLY A 83 -9.95 20.44 -19.56
CA GLY A 83 -11.25 21.13 -19.47
C GLY A 83 -12.41 20.18 -19.80
N GLY A 84 -12.25 19.32 -20.80
CA GLY A 84 -13.23 18.27 -21.14
C GLY A 84 -13.40 17.24 -20.02
N ALA A 85 -12.32 16.91 -19.30
CA ALA A 85 -12.40 16.03 -18.14
C ALA A 85 -13.24 16.66 -17.02
N VAL A 86 -13.03 17.93 -16.69
CA VAL A 86 -13.84 18.63 -15.67
C VAL A 86 -15.29 18.80 -16.13
N LEU A 87 -15.51 19.06 -17.42
CA LEU A 87 -16.86 19.14 -17.99
C LEU A 87 -17.61 17.80 -17.89
N ALA A 88 -16.94 16.67 -18.03
CA ALA A 88 -17.52 15.35 -17.83
C ALA A 88 -18.01 15.10 -16.38
N ALA A 89 -17.49 15.86 -15.42
CA ALA A 89 -17.93 15.82 -14.01
C ALA A 89 -19.05 16.85 -13.71
N ALA A 90 -19.47 17.67 -14.65
CA ALA A 90 -20.32 18.86 -14.43
C ALA A 90 -21.63 18.55 -13.66
N GLU A 91 -22.28 17.42 -13.95
CA GLU A 91 -23.54 17.03 -13.27
C GLU A 91 -23.36 16.69 -11.79
N HIS A 92 -22.12 16.46 -11.36
CA HIS A 92 -21.77 16.14 -9.96
C HIS A 92 -21.22 17.35 -9.21
N LEU A 93 -21.02 18.51 -9.89
CA LEU A 93 -20.53 19.73 -9.29
C LEU A 93 -21.69 20.53 -8.67
N ASP A 94 -21.39 21.18 -7.57
CA ASP A 94 -22.31 22.12 -6.92
C ASP A 94 -21.91 23.54 -7.29
N ARG A 95 -22.89 24.32 -7.81
CA ARG A 95 -22.67 25.72 -8.22
C ARG A 95 -22.35 26.64 -7.04
N ASP A 96 -22.80 26.27 -5.84
CA ASP A 96 -22.68 27.07 -4.62
C ASP A 96 -21.48 26.65 -3.74
N ALA A 97 -20.78 25.58 -4.12
CA ALA A 97 -19.60 25.08 -3.41
C ALA A 97 -18.29 25.35 -4.18
N PRO A 98 -17.16 25.45 -3.49
CA PRO A 98 -15.85 25.49 -4.15
C PRO A 98 -15.57 24.13 -4.82
N VAL A 99 -14.99 24.18 -6.02
CA VAL A 99 -14.55 23.02 -6.79
C VAL A 99 -13.04 22.96 -6.83
N VAL A 100 -12.45 21.94 -6.23
CA VAL A 100 -11.01 21.67 -6.31
C VAL A 100 -10.75 20.69 -7.45
N VAL A 101 -9.82 21.01 -8.34
CA VAL A 101 -9.42 20.12 -9.43
C VAL A 101 -8.00 19.65 -9.20
N LEU A 102 -7.83 18.32 -9.20
CA LEU A 102 -6.56 17.63 -9.02
C LEU A 102 -6.25 16.73 -10.22
N SER A 103 -4.98 16.49 -10.48
CA SER A 103 -4.55 15.51 -11.47
C SER A 103 -4.31 14.16 -10.81
N GLY A 104 -4.86 13.09 -11.37
CA GLY A 104 -4.71 11.71 -10.87
C GLY A 104 -3.30 11.14 -11.03
N ASP A 105 -2.42 11.83 -11.74
CA ASP A 105 -1.01 11.48 -11.92
C ASP A 105 -0.04 12.38 -11.12
N VAL A 106 -0.57 13.24 -10.24
CA VAL A 106 0.19 14.05 -9.28
C VAL A 106 -0.12 13.54 -7.86
N PRO A 107 0.46 12.43 -7.44
CA PRO A 107 0.03 11.71 -6.23
C PRO A 107 0.53 12.32 -4.91
N LEU A 108 1.48 13.25 -4.95
CA LEU A 108 2.10 13.79 -3.72
C LEU A 108 1.32 14.95 -3.08
N VAL A 109 0.16 15.33 -3.63
CA VAL A 109 -0.73 16.30 -3.01
C VAL A 109 -1.20 15.82 -1.65
N THR A 110 -1.24 16.73 -0.66
CA THR A 110 -1.64 16.40 0.71
C THR A 110 -2.98 17.04 1.07
N ALA A 111 -3.63 16.54 2.11
CA ALA A 111 -4.84 17.12 2.65
C ALA A 111 -4.63 18.57 3.15
N GLU A 112 -3.44 18.85 3.73
CA GLU A 112 -3.04 20.17 4.16
C GLU A 112 -3.00 21.14 3.00
N THR A 113 -2.42 20.74 1.86
CA THR A 113 -2.36 21.57 0.64
C THR A 113 -3.75 21.89 0.14
N ILE A 114 -4.66 20.89 0.13
CA ILE A 114 -6.04 21.11 -0.31
C ILE A 114 -6.77 22.08 0.64
N ARG A 115 -6.65 21.88 1.95
CA ARG A 115 -7.24 22.78 2.94
C ARG A 115 -6.70 24.21 2.83
N ALA A 116 -5.39 24.37 2.67
CA ALA A 116 -4.76 25.66 2.51
C ALA A 116 -5.21 26.39 1.22
N LEU A 117 -5.32 25.66 0.11
CA LEU A 117 -5.84 26.17 -1.15
C LEU A 117 -7.29 26.69 -1.00
N VAL A 118 -8.18 25.88 -0.41
CA VAL A 118 -9.59 26.25 -0.20
C VAL A 118 -9.68 27.48 0.72
N ALA A 119 -8.87 27.54 1.78
CA ALA A 119 -8.81 28.68 2.69
C ALA A 119 -8.30 29.96 1.98
N ALA A 120 -7.26 29.86 1.17
CA ALA A 120 -6.73 30.98 0.38
C ALA A 120 -7.76 31.49 -0.65
N HIS A 121 -8.44 30.56 -1.33
CA HIS A 121 -9.52 30.88 -2.26
C HIS A 121 -10.66 31.66 -1.58
N ALA A 122 -11.12 31.17 -0.44
CA ALA A 122 -12.16 31.82 0.36
C ALA A 122 -11.75 33.20 0.86
N ALA A 123 -10.49 33.37 1.30
CA ALA A 123 -9.97 34.63 1.83
C ALA A 123 -9.87 35.72 0.78
N THR A 124 -9.60 35.37 -0.48
CA THR A 124 -9.44 36.29 -1.57
C THR A 124 -10.77 36.65 -2.25
N GLY A 125 -11.78 35.77 -2.15
CA GLY A 125 -13.04 35.90 -2.89
C GLY A 125 -12.84 35.82 -4.41
N ALA A 126 -11.75 35.19 -4.85
CA ALA A 126 -11.44 35.02 -6.26
C ALA A 126 -12.35 34.01 -6.93
N ALA A 127 -12.60 34.14 -8.23
CA ALA A 127 -13.32 33.11 -9.01
C ALA A 127 -12.45 31.88 -9.27
N ALA A 128 -11.14 32.05 -9.30
CA ALA A 128 -10.17 30.96 -9.41
C ALA A 128 -8.93 31.24 -8.56
N THR A 129 -8.43 30.18 -7.91
CA THR A 129 -7.13 30.18 -7.24
C THR A 129 -6.35 28.94 -7.71
N MET A 130 -5.18 29.15 -8.30
CA MET A 130 -4.31 28.04 -8.72
C MET A 130 -3.18 27.83 -7.72
N VAL A 131 -2.75 26.60 -7.56
CA VAL A 131 -1.51 26.29 -6.84
C VAL A 131 -0.35 26.44 -7.81
N THR A 132 0.64 27.21 -7.40
CA THR A 132 1.92 27.37 -8.13
C THR A 132 3.07 26.94 -7.24
N THR A 133 4.22 26.69 -7.81
CA THR A 133 5.48 26.52 -7.08
C THR A 133 6.64 27.05 -7.91
N VAL A 134 7.75 27.35 -7.26
CA VAL A 134 8.96 27.84 -7.90
C VAL A 134 9.94 26.65 -8.02
N LEU A 135 10.47 26.42 -9.21
CA LEU A 135 11.42 25.35 -9.49
C LEU A 135 12.76 25.91 -9.98
N GLU A 136 13.86 25.31 -9.55
CA GLU A 136 15.20 25.61 -10.09
C GLU A 136 15.30 25.23 -11.58
N ASP A 137 14.67 24.13 -11.98
CA ASP A 137 14.54 23.73 -13.39
C ASP A 137 13.05 23.57 -13.73
N PRO A 138 12.43 24.59 -14.34
CA PRO A 138 11.02 24.56 -14.70
C PRO A 138 10.75 23.89 -16.07
N THR A 139 11.72 23.21 -16.68
CA THR A 139 11.59 22.59 -17.99
C THR A 139 10.43 21.59 -18.06
N GLY A 140 9.58 21.74 -19.07
CA GLY A 140 8.44 20.86 -19.32
C GLY A 140 7.15 21.23 -18.57
N TYR A 141 7.16 22.27 -17.75
CA TYR A 141 5.98 22.78 -17.05
C TYR A 141 5.43 24.06 -17.72
N GLY A 142 4.13 24.31 -17.57
CA GLY A 142 3.51 25.58 -17.93
C GLY A 142 4.00 26.71 -17.01
N ARG A 143 4.31 27.87 -17.59
CA ARG A 143 4.79 29.04 -16.86
C ARG A 143 3.63 29.93 -16.43
N VAL A 144 3.71 30.47 -15.23
CA VAL A 144 2.71 31.36 -14.67
C VAL A 144 3.12 32.82 -14.96
N VAL A 145 2.40 33.48 -15.89
CA VAL A 145 2.61 34.87 -16.19
C VAL A 145 1.77 35.72 -15.25
N ARG A 146 2.43 36.68 -14.57
CA ARG A 146 1.76 37.56 -13.64
C ARG A 146 1.58 38.95 -14.27
N ALA A 147 0.41 39.56 -14.01
CA ALA A 147 0.14 40.94 -14.36
C ALA A 147 0.84 41.93 -13.42
N GLU A 148 0.90 43.21 -13.78
CA GLU A 148 1.28 44.29 -12.86
C GLU A 148 0.36 44.25 -11.62
N GLY A 149 0.96 44.07 -10.42
CA GLY A 149 0.20 43.90 -9.18
C GLY A 149 0.12 42.46 -8.69
N GLY A 150 0.74 41.49 -9.40
CA GLY A 150 0.99 40.11 -8.90
C GLY A 150 -0.15 39.11 -9.09
N SER A 151 -1.30 39.51 -9.67
CA SER A 151 -2.36 38.58 -10.05
C SER A 151 -1.92 37.69 -11.22
N VAL A 152 -2.49 36.50 -11.33
CA VAL A 152 -2.21 35.63 -12.49
C VAL A 152 -2.85 36.17 -13.74
N GLU A 153 -2.06 36.37 -14.78
CA GLU A 153 -2.54 36.80 -16.10
C GLU A 153 -2.95 35.60 -16.94
N ARG A 154 -2.04 34.65 -17.12
CA ARG A 154 -2.25 33.42 -17.89
C ARG A 154 -1.22 32.37 -17.55
N VAL A 155 -1.46 31.15 -18.01
CA VAL A 155 -0.48 30.05 -18.03
C VAL A 155 -0.02 29.87 -19.48
N VAL A 156 1.31 29.82 -19.69
CA VAL A 156 1.91 29.58 -21.00
C VAL A 156 2.52 28.19 -21.04
N GLU A 157 2.06 27.35 -21.94
CA GLU A 157 2.66 26.06 -22.20
C GLU A 157 4.03 26.21 -22.87
N THR A 158 4.93 25.23 -22.65
CA THR A 158 6.30 25.28 -23.18
C THR A 158 6.69 24.01 -23.95
N LYS A 159 5.69 23.23 -24.38
CA LYS A 159 5.90 21.89 -24.97
C LYS A 159 6.33 21.93 -26.42
N ALA A 160 5.91 22.96 -27.18
CA ALA A 160 6.27 23.13 -28.56
C ALA A 160 7.11 24.40 -28.79
N ASP A 161 7.88 24.40 -29.88
CA ASP A 161 8.58 25.60 -30.31
C ASP A 161 7.56 26.66 -30.76
N GLY A 162 7.67 27.85 -30.14
CA GLY A 162 6.74 28.95 -30.41
C GLY A 162 5.62 29.10 -29.38
N ASP A 163 5.40 28.17 -28.47
CA ASP A 163 4.40 28.25 -27.39
C ASP A 163 4.71 29.40 -26.40
N ALA A 164 5.98 29.69 -26.16
CA ALA A 164 6.43 30.72 -25.21
C ALA A 164 7.60 31.52 -25.76
N THR A 165 7.65 32.79 -25.41
CA THR A 165 8.79 33.69 -25.65
C THR A 165 9.98 33.30 -24.77
N GLU A 166 11.18 33.81 -25.07
CA GLU A 166 12.37 33.57 -24.22
C GLU A 166 12.16 34.13 -22.79
N VAL A 167 11.49 35.25 -22.66
CA VAL A 167 11.18 35.87 -21.36
C VAL A 167 10.24 34.96 -20.54
N GLU A 168 9.21 34.43 -21.18
CA GLU A 168 8.28 33.52 -20.52
C GLU A 168 8.93 32.19 -20.17
N ARG A 169 9.84 31.67 -20.99
CA ARG A 169 10.61 30.43 -20.68
C ARG A 169 11.53 30.61 -19.46
N ALA A 170 11.99 31.84 -19.19
CA ALA A 170 12.85 32.15 -18.05
C ALA A 170 12.07 32.29 -16.71
N ILE A 171 10.74 32.28 -16.73
CA ILE A 171 9.93 32.26 -15.51
C ILE A 171 10.14 30.92 -14.80
N ASP A 172 10.43 30.96 -13.50
CA ASP A 172 10.63 29.79 -12.62
C ASP A 172 9.37 29.35 -11.88
N GLU A 173 8.33 30.22 -11.84
CA GLU A 173 7.03 29.88 -11.28
C GLU A 173 6.20 29.06 -12.27
N VAL A 174 5.78 27.86 -11.82
CA VAL A 174 5.11 26.88 -12.68
C VAL A 174 3.70 26.55 -12.21
N ASN A 175 2.86 26.19 -13.18
CA ASN A 175 1.52 25.65 -12.95
C ASN A 175 1.61 24.20 -12.44
N THR A 176 1.03 23.92 -11.27
CA THR A 176 0.97 22.56 -10.70
C THR A 176 -0.17 21.71 -11.28
N GLY A 177 -1.11 22.34 -12.00
CA GLY A 177 -2.35 21.67 -12.41
C GLY A 177 -3.39 21.48 -11.29
N ILE A 178 -3.18 22.12 -10.15
CA ILE A 178 -4.08 22.08 -8.98
C ILE A 178 -4.80 23.43 -8.90
N PHE A 179 -6.14 23.40 -8.88
CA PHE A 179 -6.98 24.60 -8.89
C PHE A 179 -8.10 24.51 -7.86
N CYS A 180 -8.54 25.66 -7.38
CA CYS A 180 -9.81 25.85 -6.70
C CYS A 180 -10.62 26.92 -7.43
N PHE A 181 -11.86 26.63 -7.73
CA PHE A 181 -12.78 27.52 -8.43
C PHE A 181 -14.06 27.72 -7.62
N ASP A 182 -14.71 28.83 -7.81
CA ASP A 182 -16.14 29.01 -7.54
C ASP A 182 -16.92 28.10 -8.51
N GLY A 183 -17.76 27.20 -8.00
CA GLY A 183 -18.39 26.15 -8.81
C GLY A 183 -19.28 26.69 -9.93
N GLY A 184 -20.10 27.71 -9.64
CA GLY A 184 -20.94 28.34 -10.64
C GLY A 184 -20.14 29.00 -11.76
N THR A 185 -19.16 29.80 -11.38
CA THR A 185 -18.27 30.52 -12.29
C THR A 185 -17.43 29.57 -13.15
N LEU A 186 -16.94 28.46 -12.58
CA LEU A 186 -16.23 27.42 -13.33
C LEU A 186 -17.10 26.83 -14.44
N LEU A 187 -18.34 26.42 -14.12
CA LEU A 187 -19.24 25.80 -15.09
C LEU A 187 -19.58 26.74 -16.25
N ASP A 188 -19.82 28.01 -15.95
CA ASP A 188 -20.14 29.04 -16.95
C ASP A 188 -18.93 29.38 -17.86
N ALA A 189 -17.71 29.37 -17.31
CA ALA A 189 -16.49 29.57 -18.07
C ALA A 189 -16.10 28.36 -18.91
N LEU A 190 -16.23 27.14 -18.38
CA LEU A 190 -15.94 25.88 -19.11
C LEU A 190 -16.79 25.73 -20.37
N ALA A 191 -18.03 26.19 -20.35
CA ALA A 191 -18.90 26.19 -21.54
C ALA A 191 -18.37 27.07 -22.69
N GLN A 192 -17.47 28.03 -22.41
CA GLN A 192 -16.88 28.96 -23.37
C GLN A 192 -15.48 28.51 -23.84
N VAL A 193 -14.85 27.51 -23.18
CA VAL A 193 -13.53 27.03 -23.58
C VAL A 193 -13.61 26.35 -24.95
N GLY A 194 -12.88 26.89 -25.90
CA GLY A 194 -12.78 26.36 -27.28
C GLY A 194 -11.74 25.24 -27.40
N THR A 195 -11.54 24.82 -28.65
CA THR A 195 -10.53 23.80 -29.05
C THR A 195 -9.55 24.33 -30.10
N ASP A 196 -9.47 25.66 -30.25
CA ASP A 196 -8.62 26.35 -31.25
C ASP A 196 -7.16 26.38 -30.78
N ASN A 197 -6.54 25.22 -30.61
CA ASN A 197 -5.13 25.06 -30.26
C ASN A 197 -4.51 23.91 -31.07
N ALA A 198 -3.18 23.80 -31.02
CA ALA A 198 -2.43 22.83 -31.84
C ALA A 198 -2.84 21.36 -31.60
N GLN A 199 -3.43 21.02 -30.46
CA GLN A 199 -3.87 19.69 -30.07
C GLN A 199 -5.37 19.48 -30.29
N GLY A 200 -6.17 20.52 -30.51
CA GLY A 200 -7.63 20.42 -30.62
C GLY A 200 -8.30 20.05 -29.29
N GLU A 201 -7.68 20.39 -28.16
CA GLU A 201 -8.12 20.00 -26.82
C GLU A 201 -8.68 21.22 -26.04
N ARG A 202 -9.60 20.97 -25.12
CA ARG A 202 -10.04 21.94 -24.11
C ARG A 202 -9.09 21.94 -22.94
N TYR A 203 -8.31 22.99 -22.77
CA TYR A 203 -7.44 23.10 -21.60
C TYR A 203 -8.15 23.78 -20.44
N LEU A 204 -8.06 23.19 -19.24
CA LEU A 204 -8.64 23.81 -18.04
C LEU A 204 -8.06 25.20 -17.74
N PRO A 205 -6.74 25.47 -17.90
CA PRO A 205 -6.20 26.82 -17.73
C PRO A 205 -6.81 27.90 -18.62
N ASP A 206 -7.42 27.55 -19.74
CA ASP A 206 -8.08 28.54 -20.65
C ASP A 206 -9.34 29.16 -20.02
N VAL A 207 -9.82 28.60 -18.90
CA VAL A 207 -10.85 29.23 -18.06
C VAL A 207 -10.34 30.56 -17.46
N LEU A 208 -9.04 30.66 -17.12
CA LEU A 208 -8.48 31.81 -16.41
C LEU A 208 -8.60 33.13 -17.21
N PRO A 209 -8.21 33.20 -18.49
CA PRO A 209 -8.41 34.41 -19.29
C PRO A 209 -9.90 34.73 -19.51
N ILE A 210 -10.80 33.75 -19.59
CA ILE A 210 -12.24 33.97 -19.71
C ILE A 210 -12.76 34.68 -18.44
N LEU A 211 -12.42 34.19 -17.26
CA LEU A 211 -12.79 34.80 -15.97
C LEU A 211 -12.28 36.26 -15.87
N ARG A 212 -11.03 36.49 -16.24
CA ARG A 212 -10.46 37.84 -16.24
C ARG A 212 -11.17 38.81 -17.20
N ALA A 213 -11.57 38.33 -18.38
CA ALA A 213 -12.32 39.13 -19.34
C ALA A 213 -13.72 39.51 -18.79
N GLN A 214 -14.26 38.72 -17.89
CA GLN A 214 -15.52 38.99 -17.16
C GLN A 214 -15.33 39.93 -15.96
N GLY A 215 -14.09 40.26 -15.62
CA GLY A 215 -13.75 41.12 -14.49
C GLY A 215 -13.52 40.38 -13.19
N ASP A 216 -13.48 39.02 -13.24
CA ASP A 216 -13.27 38.19 -12.08
C ASP A 216 -11.78 38.10 -11.69
N ALA A 217 -11.53 38.00 -10.40
CA ALA A 217 -10.18 37.87 -9.86
C ALA A 217 -9.66 36.45 -10.00
N VAL A 218 -8.40 36.30 -10.46
CA VAL A 218 -7.64 35.05 -10.50
C VAL A 218 -6.41 35.18 -9.61
N HIS A 219 -6.32 34.29 -8.62
CA HIS A 219 -5.23 34.26 -7.65
C HIS A 219 -4.29 33.10 -7.84
N ALA A 220 -3.06 33.20 -7.34
CA ALA A 220 -2.13 32.08 -7.16
C ALA A 220 -1.81 31.90 -5.68
N PHE A 221 -1.87 30.67 -5.25
CA PHE A 221 -1.35 30.18 -3.97
C PHE A 221 -0.01 29.50 -4.23
N VAL A 222 1.07 30.15 -3.82
CA VAL A 222 2.42 29.61 -4.01
C VAL A 222 2.68 28.58 -2.90
N ALA A 223 2.91 27.32 -3.26
CA ALA A 223 3.24 26.24 -2.34
C ALA A 223 4.76 26.06 -2.26
N ASP A 224 5.25 25.88 -1.04
CA ASP A 224 6.69 25.68 -0.77
C ASP A 224 7.19 24.28 -1.13
N ASP A 225 6.27 23.30 -1.35
CA ASP A 225 6.63 21.91 -1.66
C ASP A 225 6.73 21.67 -3.18
N PRO A 226 7.94 21.58 -3.75
CA PRO A 226 8.11 21.30 -5.18
C PRO A 226 7.63 19.89 -5.58
N GLY A 227 7.40 19.00 -4.62
CA GLY A 227 6.83 17.67 -4.88
C GLY A 227 5.42 17.72 -5.47
N LEU A 228 4.69 18.82 -5.27
CA LEU A 228 3.32 19.00 -5.78
C LEU A 228 3.22 19.04 -7.31
N VAL A 229 4.30 19.29 -8.03
CA VAL A 229 4.33 19.30 -9.50
C VAL A 229 4.81 17.97 -10.09
N LEU A 230 5.31 17.05 -9.27
CA LEU A 230 5.87 15.80 -9.76
C LEU A 230 4.78 14.87 -10.28
N GLY A 231 4.41 15.09 -11.53
CA GLY A 231 3.53 14.21 -12.29
C GLY A 231 4.27 12.97 -12.77
N VAL A 232 3.62 11.81 -12.64
CA VAL A 232 4.16 10.55 -13.13
C VAL A 232 3.80 10.36 -14.59
N ASN A 233 4.76 10.46 -15.49
CA ASN A 233 4.57 10.29 -16.93
C ASN A 233 5.15 8.98 -17.46
N ASP A 234 6.17 8.44 -16.81
CA ASP A 234 6.88 7.22 -17.16
C ASP A 234 7.37 6.48 -15.91
N ARG A 235 8.15 5.41 -16.09
CA ARG A 235 8.66 4.58 -14.99
C ARG A 235 9.74 5.26 -14.18
N VAL A 236 10.48 6.21 -14.75
CA VAL A 236 11.51 6.98 -14.03
C VAL A 236 10.83 7.92 -13.05
N HIS A 237 9.85 8.70 -13.52
CA HIS A 237 9.04 9.56 -12.65
C HIS A 237 8.31 8.75 -11.56
N LEU A 238 7.77 7.56 -11.91
CA LEU A 238 7.14 6.67 -10.91
C LEU A 238 8.11 6.28 -9.80
N SER A 239 9.37 5.97 -10.14
CA SER A 239 10.40 5.62 -9.15
C SER A 239 10.77 6.80 -8.25
N GLN A 240 10.90 8.00 -8.82
CA GLN A 240 11.21 9.23 -8.06
C GLN A 240 10.09 9.57 -7.07
N VAL A 241 8.85 9.56 -7.54
CA VAL A 241 7.67 9.84 -6.70
C VAL A 241 7.51 8.80 -5.61
N ARG A 242 7.76 7.50 -5.92
CA ARG A 242 7.75 6.42 -4.91
C ARG A 242 8.78 6.68 -3.81
N ALA A 243 9.99 7.12 -4.16
CA ALA A 243 11.03 7.40 -3.17
C ALA A 243 10.60 8.52 -2.20
N ILE A 244 9.98 9.59 -2.72
CA ILE A 244 9.47 10.70 -1.90
C ILE A 244 8.31 10.23 -1.01
N ALA A 245 7.36 9.49 -1.57
CA ALA A 245 6.24 8.92 -0.80
C ALA A 245 6.75 8.01 0.32
N GLN A 246 7.72 7.13 0.02
CA GLN A 246 8.34 6.26 1.00
C GLN A 246 9.03 7.04 2.13
N ALA A 247 9.77 8.10 1.79
CA ALA A 247 10.41 8.95 2.80
C ALA A 247 9.38 9.59 3.75
N ARG A 248 8.25 10.09 3.21
CA ARG A 248 7.15 10.66 4.01
C ARG A 248 6.49 9.61 4.93
N ILE A 249 6.28 8.38 4.42
CA ILE A 249 5.72 7.26 5.21
C ILE A 249 6.66 6.91 6.36
N VAL A 250 7.95 6.76 6.08
CA VAL A 250 8.98 6.46 7.09
C VAL A 250 9.01 7.56 8.15
N GLU A 251 9.07 8.84 7.75
CA GLU A 251 9.08 9.98 8.67
C GLU A 251 7.82 9.99 9.57
N ARG A 252 6.64 9.71 9.00
CA ARG A 252 5.38 9.62 9.76
C ARG A 252 5.49 8.59 10.89
N HIS A 253 6.00 7.39 10.62
CA HIS A 253 6.18 6.34 11.63
C HIS A 253 7.24 6.72 12.66
N GLN A 254 8.36 7.31 12.24
CA GLN A 254 9.40 7.79 13.15
C GLN A 254 8.86 8.87 14.12
N ARG A 255 8.06 9.81 13.62
CA ARG A 255 7.41 10.83 14.46
C ARG A 255 6.37 10.23 15.41
N ALA A 256 5.78 9.09 15.07
CA ALA A 256 4.88 8.31 15.92
C ALA A 256 5.60 7.42 16.94
N GLY A 257 6.94 7.47 17.02
CA GLY A 257 7.73 6.74 18.03
C GLY A 257 8.23 5.37 17.57
N VAL A 258 8.22 5.08 16.25
CA VAL A 258 8.77 3.85 15.68
C VAL A 258 10.24 4.06 15.33
N THR A 259 11.11 3.11 15.70
CA THR A 259 12.51 3.10 15.27
C THR A 259 12.65 2.35 13.95
N ILE A 260 13.06 3.03 12.88
CA ILE A 260 13.41 2.42 11.59
C ILE A 260 14.92 2.51 11.44
N VAL A 261 15.63 1.36 11.56
CA VAL A 261 17.08 1.30 11.68
C VAL A 261 17.78 1.72 10.39
N ASP A 262 17.26 1.26 9.26
CA ASP A 262 17.76 1.64 7.94
C ASP A 262 16.59 2.01 7.01
N PRO A 263 16.24 3.30 6.95
CA PRO A 263 15.17 3.79 6.06
C PRO A 263 15.39 3.46 4.58
N ALA A 264 16.64 3.38 4.13
CA ALA A 264 16.96 3.19 2.71
C ALA A 264 16.63 1.78 2.21
N SER A 265 16.75 0.76 3.08
CA SER A 265 16.45 -0.63 2.74
C SER A 265 15.07 -1.11 3.22
N THR A 266 14.31 -0.27 3.93
CA THR A 266 13.01 -0.60 4.50
C THR A 266 11.90 -0.06 3.60
N LEU A 267 10.95 -0.92 3.21
CA LEU A 267 9.78 -0.52 2.43
C LEU A 267 8.50 -0.72 3.23
N ILE A 268 7.74 0.35 3.37
CA ILE A 268 6.49 0.37 4.14
C ILE A 268 5.37 0.90 3.23
N ASP A 269 4.31 0.14 3.05
CA ASP A 269 3.14 0.59 2.32
C ASP A 269 2.36 1.64 3.12
N VAL A 270 1.59 2.47 2.42
CA VAL A 270 0.95 3.66 3.02
C VAL A 270 -0.09 3.32 4.07
N ASP A 271 -0.75 2.17 3.93
CA ASP A 271 -1.82 1.71 4.83
C ASP A 271 -1.31 0.79 5.96
N VAL A 272 0.01 0.68 6.13
CA VAL A 272 0.63 -0.04 7.25
C VAL A 272 0.55 0.81 8.50
N GLU A 273 0.21 0.16 9.62
CA GLU A 273 0.17 0.75 10.96
C GLU A 273 1.21 0.11 11.87
N LEU A 274 1.96 0.94 12.60
CA LEU A 274 3.01 0.50 13.53
C LEU A 274 2.81 1.17 14.90
N GLY A 275 2.84 0.36 15.97
CA GLY A 275 2.77 0.83 17.34
C GLY A 275 4.07 1.44 17.82
N GLN A 276 3.95 2.29 18.84
CA GLN A 276 5.08 2.98 19.49
C GLN A 276 6.14 1.99 20.01
N ASP A 277 7.40 2.40 20.04
CA ASP A 277 8.56 1.61 20.48
C ASP A 277 8.84 0.34 19.65
N THR A 278 8.12 0.14 18.55
CA THR A 278 8.45 -0.92 17.60
C THR A 278 9.73 -0.58 16.83
N VAL A 279 10.60 -1.59 16.69
CA VAL A 279 11.85 -1.50 15.96
C VAL A 279 11.75 -2.28 14.66
N VAL A 280 11.93 -1.58 13.53
CA VAL A 280 12.00 -2.18 12.19
C VAL A 280 13.46 -2.24 11.74
N GLU A 281 13.96 -3.46 11.60
CA GLU A 281 15.33 -3.76 11.22
C GLU A 281 15.55 -3.65 9.70
N PRO A 282 16.80 -3.56 9.22
CA PRO A 282 17.10 -3.40 7.79
C PRO A 282 16.49 -4.46 6.87
N SER A 283 16.23 -4.08 5.61
CA SER A 283 15.70 -4.96 4.56
C SER A 283 14.36 -5.62 4.94
N THR A 284 13.51 -4.87 5.62
CA THR A 284 12.18 -5.29 6.02
C THR A 284 11.13 -4.67 5.10
N PHE A 285 10.16 -5.49 4.63
CA PHE A 285 9.08 -5.08 3.76
C PHE A 285 7.74 -5.29 4.44
N LEU A 286 7.04 -4.19 4.74
CA LEU A 286 5.71 -4.21 5.36
C LEU A 286 4.69 -3.74 4.32
N ARG A 287 3.78 -4.62 3.94
CA ARG A 287 2.91 -4.42 2.77
C ARG A 287 1.43 -4.56 3.10
N GLY A 288 0.62 -3.98 2.21
CA GLY A 288 -0.83 -4.04 2.28
C GLY A 288 -1.38 -3.34 3.52
N ARG A 289 -2.28 -4.01 4.23
CA ARG A 289 -2.90 -3.51 5.47
C ARG A 289 -2.29 -4.14 6.71
N THR A 290 -0.97 -4.32 6.70
CA THR A 290 -0.26 -4.87 7.85
C THR A 290 -0.38 -3.95 9.06
N THR A 291 -0.77 -4.53 10.21
CA THR A 291 -0.83 -3.84 11.50
C THR A 291 0.12 -4.51 12.49
N ILE A 292 0.93 -3.73 13.19
CA ILE A 292 1.91 -4.21 14.17
C ILE A 292 1.76 -3.37 15.44
N GLY A 293 1.57 -4.05 16.57
CA GLY A 293 1.44 -3.44 17.89
C GLY A 293 2.70 -2.75 18.39
N ALA A 294 2.69 -2.37 19.65
CA ALA A 294 3.80 -1.69 20.31
C ALA A 294 4.91 -2.66 20.76
N GLY A 295 6.14 -2.15 20.92
CA GLY A 295 7.26 -2.91 21.48
C GLY A 295 7.78 -4.06 20.63
N CYS A 296 7.33 -4.18 19.39
CA CYS A 296 7.70 -5.27 18.49
C CYS A 296 9.13 -5.12 17.93
N ARG A 297 9.73 -6.23 17.52
CA ARG A 297 10.99 -6.23 16.76
C ARG A 297 10.84 -7.02 15.47
N ILE A 298 10.81 -6.32 14.35
CA ILE A 298 10.50 -6.85 13.02
C ILE A 298 11.72 -6.76 12.13
N GLY A 299 12.10 -7.89 11.53
CA GLY A 299 13.32 -7.98 10.70
C GLY A 299 14.57 -8.43 11.50
N PRO A 300 15.77 -8.37 10.87
CA PRO A 300 15.99 -7.98 9.49
C PRO A 300 15.47 -9.00 8.46
N LEU A 301 15.49 -8.63 7.16
CA LEU A 301 15.14 -9.53 6.05
C LEU A 301 13.77 -10.21 6.23
N THR A 302 12.77 -9.44 6.65
CA THR A 302 11.41 -9.92 6.90
C THR A 302 10.43 -9.29 5.92
N THR A 303 9.51 -10.08 5.40
CA THR A 303 8.40 -9.58 4.59
C THR A 303 7.08 -9.96 5.27
N ILE A 304 6.23 -8.97 5.49
CA ILE A 304 4.88 -9.15 6.04
C ILE A 304 3.89 -8.52 5.06
N VAL A 305 2.91 -9.29 4.63
CA VAL A 305 1.83 -8.85 3.74
C VAL A 305 0.51 -9.14 4.44
N ASP A 306 -0.29 -8.11 4.67
CA ASP A 306 -1.61 -8.18 5.33
C ASP A 306 -1.58 -8.95 6.66
N GLY A 307 -0.49 -8.81 7.41
CA GLY A 307 -0.30 -9.45 8.71
C GLY A 307 -0.86 -8.60 9.85
N THR A 308 -1.32 -9.27 10.92
CA THR A 308 -1.79 -8.61 12.16
C THR A 308 -0.96 -9.10 13.34
N PHE A 309 -0.22 -8.20 13.97
CA PHE A 309 0.64 -8.51 15.09
C PHE A 309 0.20 -7.69 16.31
N GLY A 310 0.05 -8.36 17.45
CA GLY A 310 -0.13 -7.72 18.75
C GLY A 310 1.16 -7.07 19.27
N ASP A 311 1.18 -6.78 20.55
CA ASP A 311 2.33 -6.13 21.19
C ASP A 311 3.48 -7.13 21.46
N ASP A 312 4.70 -6.62 21.60
CA ASP A 312 5.91 -7.35 21.96
C ASP A 312 6.27 -8.55 21.06
N CYS A 313 5.78 -8.57 19.83
CA CYS A 313 6.03 -9.64 18.86
C CYS A 313 7.45 -9.55 18.28
N ARG A 314 7.97 -10.72 17.81
CA ARG A 314 9.28 -10.81 17.16
C ARG A 314 9.24 -11.62 15.89
N ALA A 315 9.79 -11.08 14.80
CA ALA A 315 9.78 -11.71 13.48
C ALA A 315 11.07 -11.44 12.70
N PRO A 316 12.22 -12.05 13.06
CA PRO A 316 13.43 -11.96 12.25
C PRO A 316 13.41 -12.91 11.05
N HIS A 317 13.96 -12.51 9.90
CA HIS A 317 14.21 -13.35 8.72
C HIS A 317 13.02 -14.23 8.33
N SER A 318 11.82 -13.67 8.24
CA SER A 318 10.59 -14.45 8.08
C SER A 318 9.71 -13.91 6.97
N TYR A 319 8.84 -14.76 6.45
CA TYR A 319 7.81 -14.37 5.49
C TYR A 319 6.43 -14.64 6.10
N VAL A 320 5.57 -13.61 6.09
CA VAL A 320 4.20 -13.70 6.63
C VAL A 320 3.22 -13.22 5.58
N LEU A 321 2.23 -14.04 5.29
CA LEU A 321 1.11 -13.71 4.41
C LEU A 321 -0.19 -13.94 5.18
N GLU A 322 -0.94 -12.87 5.45
CA GLU A 322 -2.22 -12.88 6.17
C GLU A 322 -2.16 -13.64 7.53
N GLY A 323 -0.99 -13.60 8.17
CA GLY A 323 -0.76 -14.29 9.44
C GLY A 323 -1.10 -13.41 10.64
N VAL A 324 -1.57 -14.04 11.71
CA VAL A 324 -1.90 -13.37 12.97
C VAL A 324 -0.95 -13.83 14.08
N LEU A 325 -0.29 -12.87 14.74
CA LEU A 325 0.49 -13.07 15.96
C LEU A 325 -0.17 -12.28 17.10
N GLU A 326 -0.56 -12.97 18.15
CA GLU A 326 -1.01 -12.30 19.39
C GLU A 326 0.19 -11.87 20.22
N ASP A 327 -0.07 -11.10 21.30
CA ASP A 327 0.96 -10.48 22.12
C ASP A 327 2.06 -11.44 22.57
N GLY A 328 3.31 -10.99 22.47
CA GLY A 328 4.50 -11.76 22.83
C GLY A 328 4.79 -12.98 21.95
N ALA A 329 4.02 -13.21 20.90
CA ALA A 329 4.30 -14.30 19.99
C ALA A 329 5.56 -14.05 19.17
N SER A 330 6.25 -15.13 18.76
CA SER A 330 7.50 -15.01 18.02
C SER A 330 7.62 -16.02 16.90
N ILE A 331 8.20 -15.58 15.79
CA ILE A 331 8.47 -16.43 14.62
C ILE A 331 9.93 -16.27 14.19
N GLY A 332 10.43 -17.29 13.50
CA GLY A 332 11.72 -17.25 12.83
C GLY A 332 12.94 -17.66 13.68
N PRO A 333 14.16 -17.50 13.11
CA PRO A 333 14.38 -17.07 11.73
C PRO A 333 13.95 -18.12 10.70
N PHE A 334 13.72 -17.69 9.44
CA PHE A 334 13.34 -18.55 8.33
C PHE A 334 12.01 -19.27 8.54
N ALA A 335 11.03 -18.60 9.14
CA ALA A 335 9.67 -19.10 9.27
C ALA A 335 8.77 -18.56 8.13
N TYR A 336 7.81 -19.36 7.74
CA TYR A 336 6.79 -18.98 6.78
C TYR A 336 5.39 -19.18 7.37
N LEU A 337 4.67 -18.08 7.56
CA LEU A 337 3.25 -18.11 7.91
C LEU A 337 2.42 -17.85 6.65
N ARG A 338 1.53 -18.78 6.37
CA ARG A 338 0.60 -18.71 5.22
C ARG A 338 -0.80 -18.28 5.70
N PRO A 339 -1.71 -17.94 4.77
CA PRO A 339 -3.06 -17.53 5.12
C PRO A 339 -3.75 -18.47 6.11
N GLY A 340 -4.42 -17.89 7.10
CA GLY A 340 -5.10 -18.60 8.17
C GLY A 340 -4.17 -19.14 9.28
N ALA A 341 -2.88 -18.81 9.27
CA ALA A 341 -1.98 -19.12 10.39
C ALA A 341 -2.19 -18.12 11.53
N ARG A 342 -2.43 -18.63 12.74
CA ARG A 342 -2.57 -17.85 13.96
C ARG A 342 -1.68 -18.41 15.05
N LEU A 343 -0.84 -17.55 15.65
CA LEU A 343 -0.07 -17.83 16.85
C LEU A 343 -0.68 -17.03 18.00
N ARG A 344 -1.20 -17.74 19.01
CA ARG A 344 -1.77 -17.10 20.18
C ARG A 344 -0.69 -16.55 21.12
N THR A 345 -1.11 -15.84 22.13
CA THR A 345 -0.26 -15.14 23.08
C THR A 345 0.96 -15.98 23.53
N GLY A 346 2.16 -15.44 23.32
CA GLY A 346 3.42 -16.09 23.69
C GLY A 346 3.78 -17.35 22.93
N ALA A 347 3.03 -17.72 21.88
CA ALA A 347 3.34 -18.88 21.06
C ALA A 347 4.59 -18.65 20.20
N LYS A 348 5.28 -19.73 19.83
CA LYS A 348 6.52 -19.68 19.07
C LYS A 348 6.52 -20.61 17.87
N ALA A 349 6.81 -20.08 16.68
CA ALA A 349 7.23 -20.84 15.51
C ALA A 349 8.72 -20.55 15.25
N GLY A 350 9.58 -21.54 15.46
CA GLY A 350 11.03 -21.33 15.38
C GLY A 350 11.60 -21.47 13.97
N THR A 351 12.86 -21.90 13.90
CA THR A 351 13.65 -21.93 12.67
C THR A 351 13.14 -22.99 11.68
N PHE A 352 12.95 -22.59 10.41
CA PHE A 352 12.47 -23.44 9.33
C PHE A 352 11.09 -24.07 9.62
N VAL A 353 10.18 -23.26 10.16
CA VAL A 353 8.81 -23.70 10.44
C VAL A 353 7.86 -23.05 9.43
N GLU A 354 7.02 -23.87 8.82
CA GLU A 354 5.92 -23.43 7.99
C GLU A 354 4.58 -23.71 8.68
N ILE A 355 3.70 -22.70 8.77
CA ILE A 355 2.36 -22.85 9.34
C ILE A 355 1.32 -22.35 8.33
N LYS A 356 0.27 -23.15 8.10
CA LYS A 356 -0.80 -22.84 7.16
C LYS A 356 -2.15 -23.20 7.76
N ASN A 357 -3.11 -22.28 7.71
CA ASN A 357 -4.50 -22.51 8.12
C ASN A 357 -4.60 -23.27 9.46
N SER A 358 -3.83 -22.81 10.46
CA SER A 358 -3.66 -23.50 11.74
C SER A 358 -3.65 -22.53 12.90
N ASP A 359 -4.21 -22.94 14.03
CA ASP A 359 -4.27 -22.17 15.27
C ASP A 359 -3.29 -22.80 16.29
N ILE A 360 -2.29 -22.04 16.70
CA ILE A 360 -1.24 -22.44 17.64
C ILE A 360 -1.55 -21.81 18.99
N GLY A 361 -1.95 -22.60 19.96
CA GLY A 361 -2.40 -22.20 21.28
C GLY A 361 -1.38 -21.40 22.08
N ALA A 362 -1.87 -20.67 23.08
CA ALA A 362 -1.04 -19.80 23.91
C ALA A 362 0.16 -20.53 24.53
N GLY A 363 1.35 -19.93 24.47
CA GLY A 363 2.60 -20.49 24.99
C GLY A 363 3.09 -21.78 24.30
N THR A 364 2.42 -22.23 23.26
CA THR A 364 2.80 -23.42 22.49
C THR A 364 4.04 -23.17 21.65
N LYS A 365 4.88 -24.20 21.51
CA LYS A 365 6.15 -24.13 20.78
C LYS A 365 6.20 -25.11 19.63
N VAL A 366 6.52 -24.61 18.43
CA VAL A 366 6.88 -25.36 17.24
C VAL A 366 8.30 -24.95 16.86
N PRO A 367 9.33 -25.54 17.51
CA PRO A 367 10.65 -24.90 17.55
C PRO A 367 11.48 -25.04 16.28
N HIS A 368 11.38 -26.15 15.51
CA HIS A 368 12.32 -26.44 14.43
C HIS A 368 11.75 -27.30 13.31
N LEU A 369 12.11 -27.01 12.03
CA LEU A 369 12.02 -27.91 10.89
C LEU A 369 10.64 -28.55 10.71
N SER A 370 9.55 -27.84 10.95
CA SER A 370 8.21 -28.41 11.03
C SER A 370 7.25 -27.83 10.01
N TYR A 371 6.31 -28.65 9.55
CA TYR A 371 5.15 -28.20 8.78
C TYR A 371 3.87 -28.46 9.56
N ILE A 372 3.15 -27.40 9.89
CA ILE A 372 1.88 -27.45 10.59
C ILE A 372 0.80 -26.88 9.67
N GLY A 373 0.08 -27.76 9.01
CA GLY A 373 -0.99 -27.42 8.07
C GLY A 373 -2.34 -27.99 8.51
N ASP A 374 -3.38 -27.14 8.41
CA ASP A 374 -4.75 -27.50 8.75
C ASP A 374 -4.86 -28.17 10.14
N ALA A 375 -4.30 -27.51 11.18
CA ALA A 375 -4.22 -28.06 12.53
C ALA A 375 -4.67 -27.07 13.61
N ASP A 376 -5.23 -27.61 14.69
CA ASP A 376 -5.49 -26.88 15.94
C ASP A 376 -4.57 -27.47 17.01
N VAL A 377 -3.73 -26.66 17.63
CA VAL A 377 -2.79 -27.06 18.66
C VAL A 377 -3.12 -26.33 19.96
N GLY A 378 -3.46 -27.07 21.01
CA GLY A 378 -3.81 -26.53 22.31
C GLY A 378 -2.63 -25.84 23.00
N GLU A 379 -2.95 -25.07 24.04
CA GLU A 379 -2.00 -24.25 24.80
C GLU A 379 -0.88 -25.06 25.48
N GLY A 380 0.28 -24.46 25.66
CA GLY A 380 1.40 -25.02 26.42
C GLY A 380 2.01 -26.29 25.81
N SER A 381 1.62 -26.67 24.59
CA SER A 381 2.16 -27.83 23.89
C SER A 381 3.56 -27.53 23.34
N ASN A 382 4.36 -28.60 23.16
CA ASN A 382 5.67 -28.51 22.53
C ASN A 382 5.82 -29.61 21.49
N LEU A 383 5.84 -29.21 20.22
CA LEU A 383 6.00 -30.13 19.11
C LEU A 383 7.50 -30.27 18.80
N GLY A 384 7.99 -31.52 18.79
CA GLY A 384 9.41 -31.82 18.53
C GLY A 384 9.84 -31.35 17.13
N ALA A 385 11.17 -31.23 16.94
CA ALA A 385 11.74 -30.90 15.62
C ALA A 385 11.31 -31.92 14.57
N GLY A 386 11.04 -31.49 13.34
CA GLY A 386 10.59 -32.36 12.26
C GLY A 386 9.13 -32.80 12.37
N THR A 387 8.32 -32.12 13.16
CA THR A 387 6.88 -32.44 13.24
C THR A 387 6.18 -32.07 11.93
N ILE A 388 5.41 -33.01 11.39
CA ILE A 388 4.62 -32.85 10.18
C ILE A 388 3.17 -33.23 10.45
N THR A 389 2.23 -32.33 10.12
CA THR A 389 0.82 -32.70 9.98
C THR A 389 0.58 -33.09 8.52
N ALA A 390 0.41 -34.38 8.26
CA ALA A 390 0.10 -34.91 6.93
C ALA A 390 -1.39 -34.71 6.65
N ASN A 391 -1.73 -33.53 6.17
CA ASN A 391 -3.09 -33.00 6.06
C ASN A 391 -3.79 -33.28 4.71
N TYR A 392 -3.13 -33.96 3.75
CA TYR A 392 -3.65 -34.20 2.41
C TYR A 392 -3.56 -35.66 2.01
N ASP A 393 -4.68 -36.28 1.66
CA ASP A 393 -4.80 -37.69 1.29
C ASP A 393 -4.67 -37.96 -0.23
N GLY A 394 -4.35 -36.94 -1.01
CA GLY A 394 -4.33 -36.99 -2.48
C GLY A 394 -5.62 -36.47 -3.14
N ARG A 395 -6.68 -36.23 -2.37
CA ARG A 395 -7.98 -35.70 -2.84
C ARG A 395 -8.53 -34.57 -1.96
N HIS A 396 -8.50 -34.78 -0.63
CA HIS A 396 -9.08 -33.86 0.35
C HIS A 396 -8.05 -33.47 1.40
N LYS A 397 -8.29 -32.34 2.03
CA LYS A 397 -7.53 -31.91 3.21
C LYS A 397 -8.30 -32.26 4.45
N HIS A 398 -7.58 -32.76 5.45
CA HIS A 398 -8.11 -33.15 6.74
C HIS A 398 -7.40 -32.38 7.85
N ARG A 399 -8.08 -32.23 8.97
CA ARG A 399 -7.58 -31.47 10.10
C ARG A 399 -6.97 -32.37 11.16
N THR A 400 -5.87 -31.93 11.78
CA THR A 400 -5.25 -32.53 12.95
C THR A 400 -5.63 -31.71 14.19
N THR A 401 -6.09 -32.38 15.25
CA THR A 401 -6.36 -31.73 16.54
C THR A 401 -5.35 -32.20 17.56
N ILE A 402 -4.57 -31.31 18.15
CA ILE A 402 -3.61 -31.59 19.20
C ILE A 402 -4.04 -30.80 20.45
N GLY A 403 -4.27 -31.50 21.55
CA GLY A 403 -4.72 -30.94 22.80
C GLY A 403 -3.70 -30.03 23.49
N ALA A 404 -4.04 -29.61 24.69
CA ALA A 404 -3.17 -28.77 25.51
C ALA A 404 -2.03 -29.58 26.16
N ARG A 405 -0.88 -28.93 26.39
CA ARG A 405 0.30 -29.49 27.10
C ARG A 405 0.86 -30.76 26.49
N VAL A 406 0.55 -31.04 25.24
CA VAL A 406 1.08 -32.23 24.51
C VAL A 406 2.59 -32.07 24.33
N LYS A 407 3.31 -33.20 24.47
CA LYS A 407 4.75 -33.31 24.21
C LYS A 407 4.97 -34.18 22.96
N GLY A 408 5.08 -33.54 21.80
CA GLY A 408 5.41 -34.17 20.53
C GLY A 408 6.88 -34.58 20.51
N GLY A 409 7.15 -35.88 20.19
CA GLY A 409 8.51 -36.36 19.95
C GLY A 409 9.10 -35.75 18.66
N VAL A 410 10.43 -35.77 18.55
CA VAL A 410 11.14 -35.36 17.32
C VAL A 410 10.74 -36.32 16.16
N ASP A 411 10.64 -35.77 14.92
CA ASP A 411 10.25 -36.50 13.71
C ASP A 411 8.90 -37.25 13.85
N THR A 412 7.93 -36.63 14.50
CA THR A 412 6.56 -37.16 14.58
C THR A 412 5.75 -36.68 13.37
N ALA A 413 5.16 -37.65 12.64
CA ALA A 413 4.16 -37.36 11.61
C ALA A 413 2.75 -37.68 12.15
N PHE A 414 1.86 -36.68 12.11
CA PHE A 414 0.44 -36.86 12.41
C PHE A 414 -0.33 -36.98 11.09
N VAL A 415 -0.90 -38.12 10.82
CA VAL A 415 -1.68 -38.41 9.60
C VAL A 415 -3.14 -38.05 9.85
N ALA A 416 -3.55 -36.93 9.30
CA ALA A 416 -4.91 -36.41 9.48
C ALA A 416 -5.96 -37.28 8.72
N PRO A 417 -7.22 -37.38 9.24
CA PRO A 417 -7.67 -36.78 10.49
C PRO A 417 -7.18 -37.58 11.72
N VAL A 418 -6.68 -36.88 12.73
CA VAL A 418 -6.25 -37.51 14.00
C VAL A 418 -6.40 -36.52 15.15
N THR A 419 -6.79 -37.01 16.31
CA THR A 419 -6.91 -36.25 17.55
C THR A 419 -5.91 -36.75 18.59
N VAL A 420 -5.13 -35.84 19.17
CA VAL A 420 -4.22 -36.10 20.28
C VAL A 420 -4.75 -35.42 21.52
N GLY A 421 -5.11 -36.16 22.55
CA GLY A 421 -5.69 -35.61 23.77
C GLY A 421 -4.69 -34.80 24.61
N ASP A 422 -5.22 -34.03 25.57
CA ASP A 422 -4.43 -33.22 26.49
C ASP A 422 -3.39 -34.04 27.24
N ASP A 423 -2.24 -33.44 27.54
CA ASP A 423 -1.14 -34.06 28.29
C ASP A 423 -0.56 -35.34 27.66
N ALA A 424 -0.95 -35.66 26.41
CA ALA A 424 -0.43 -36.81 25.70
C ALA A 424 1.00 -36.58 25.21
N TRP A 425 1.71 -37.71 25.02
CA TRP A 425 3.08 -37.73 24.50
C TRP A 425 3.15 -38.56 23.22
N THR A 426 4.04 -38.19 22.31
CA THR A 426 4.42 -39.09 21.19
C THR A 426 5.91 -39.40 21.28
N ALA A 427 6.27 -40.65 20.99
CA ALA A 427 7.68 -41.04 20.94
C ALA A 427 8.35 -40.52 19.66
N ALA A 428 9.63 -40.15 19.73
CA ALA A 428 10.41 -39.72 18.59
C ALA A 428 10.36 -40.73 17.43
N GLY A 429 10.23 -40.23 16.16
CA GLY A 429 10.14 -41.03 14.95
C GLY A 429 8.81 -41.78 14.78
N SER A 430 7.74 -41.32 15.42
CA SER A 430 6.42 -41.99 15.34
C SER A 430 5.57 -41.43 14.21
N VAL A 431 4.83 -42.34 13.53
CA VAL A 431 3.78 -41.99 12.56
C VAL A 431 2.42 -42.30 13.21
N ILE A 432 1.76 -41.23 13.64
CA ILE A 432 0.49 -41.29 14.39
C ILE A 432 -0.67 -41.31 13.39
N THR A 433 -1.38 -42.40 13.31
CA THR A 433 -2.50 -42.66 12.38
C THR A 433 -3.83 -42.92 13.09
N GLN A 434 -3.84 -42.94 14.41
CA GLN A 434 -5.00 -43.19 15.26
C GLN A 434 -5.01 -42.19 16.40
N ASP A 435 -6.18 -41.90 16.92
CA ASP A 435 -6.36 -40.98 18.04
C ASP A 435 -5.56 -41.42 19.27
N VAL A 436 -4.98 -40.47 19.96
CA VAL A 436 -4.19 -40.69 21.18
C VAL A 436 -4.98 -40.14 22.37
N PRO A 437 -5.38 -41.00 23.33
CA PRO A 437 -6.09 -40.54 24.51
C PRO A 437 -5.28 -39.53 25.34
N ALA A 438 -5.97 -38.71 26.11
CA ALA A 438 -5.34 -37.77 27.03
C ALA A 438 -4.40 -38.51 28.01
N GLY A 439 -3.23 -37.90 28.30
CA GLY A 439 -2.21 -38.44 29.20
C GLY A 439 -1.51 -39.70 28.69
N ALA A 440 -1.80 -40.20 27.50
CA ALA A 440 -1.19 -41.40 26.94
C ALA A 440 0.16 -41.12 26.25
N LEU A 441 1.00 -42.17 26.14
CA LEU A 441 2.18 -42.14 25.28
C LEU A 441 1.91 -43.00 24.03
N ALA A 442 1.93 -42.37 22.86
CA ALA A 442 1.86 -43.05 21.58
C ALA A 442 3.26 -43.39 21.06
N VAL A 443 3.48 -44.66 20.71
CA VAL A 443 4.73 -45.19 20.13
C VAL A 443 4.38 -45.91 18.83
N ALA A 444 4.68 -45.30 17.70
CA ALA A 444 4.33 -45.84 16.37
C ALA A 444 5.58 -45.88 15.46
N ARG A 445 6.55 -46.66 15.86
CA ARG A 445 7.82 -46.92 15.15
C ARG A 445 8.33 -48.33 15.37
N SER A 446 9.16 -48.88 14.48
CA SER A 446 9.81 -50.16 14.62
C SER A 446 10.77 -50.17 15.81
N ARG A 447 10.93 -51.38 16.43
CA ARG A 447 11.99 -51.56 17.43
C ARG A 447 13.35 -51.50 16.78
N GLN A 448 14.32 -50.90 17.43
CA GLN A 448 15.71 -50.84 16.95
C GLN A 448 16.27 -52.27 16.82
N ARG A 449 16.91 -52.55 15.69
CA ARG A 449 17.70 -53.75 15.46
C ARG A 449 19.15 -53.34 15.20
N THR A 450 20.06 -53.83 16.05
CA THR A 450 21.51 -53.63 15.86
C THR A 450 22.09 -54.83 15.13
N VAL A 451 22.90 -54.60 14.13
CA VAL A 451 23.61 -55.60 13.36
C VAL A 451 25.10 -55.45 13.63
N GLU A 452 25.62 -56.27 14.52
CA GLU A 452 27.05 -56.23 14.87
C GLU A 452 27.94 -56.63 13.69
N GLY A 453 29.11 -55.99 13.59
CA GLY A 453 30.12 -56.26 12.55
C GLY A 453 29.70 -55.86 11.14
N TYR A 454 28.62 -55.06 10.98
CA TYR A 454 28.11 -54.67 9.65
C TYR A 454 29.16 -53.92 8.82
N ALA A 455 29.88 -52.95 9.39
CA ALA A 455 30.90 -52.17 8.68
C ALA A 455 32.06 -53.07 8.19
N ALA A 456 32.52 -54.00 9.01
CA ALA A 456 33.58 -54.94 8.62
C ALA A 456 33.17 -55.87 7.45
N ARG A 457 31.92 -56.31 7.44
CA ARG A 457 31.39 -57.14 6.32
C ARG A 457 31.28 -56.35 5.03
N VAL A 458 30.86 -55.09 5.08
CA VAL A 458 30.79 -54.20 3.90
C VAL A 458 32.18 -53.93 3.35
N GLN A 459 33.17 -53.67 4.20
CA GLN A 459 34.57 -53.47 3.78
C GLN A 459 35.17 -54.72 3.13
N GLN A 460 34.90 -55.91 3.65
CA GLN A 460 35.33 -57.17 3.05
C GLN A 460 34.70 -57.41 1.68
N ALA A 461 33.42 -57.13 1.53
CA ALA A 461 32.71 -57.23 0.23
C ALA A 461 33.32 -56.32 -0.83
N VAL A 462 33.56 -55.06 -0.50
CA VAL A 462 34.20 -54.04 -1.41
C VAL A 462 35.61 -54.47 -1.79
N SER A 463 36.38 -55.05 -0.87
CA SER A 463 37.74 -55.54 -1.17
C SER A 463 37.81 -56.82 -2.00
N GLN A 464 36.70 -57.54 -2.15
CA GLN A 464 36.59 -58.72 -3.01
C GLN A 464 36.12 -58.41 -4.44
N GLU A 465 35.54 -57.23 -4.65
CA GLU A 465 35.09 -56.73 -5.96
C GLU A 465 36.14 -55.85 -6.66
N SER A 466 37.24 -55.49 -5.99
CA SER A 466 38.37 -54.76 -6.50
C SER A 466 39.56 -55.68 -6.82
#